data_3cae926cdc82c957c4bc1b2345e4cd73
#
_entry.id   3cae926cdc82c957c4bc1b2345e4cd73
#
_cell.length_a   1.000
_cell.length_b   1.000
_cell.length_c   1.000
_cell.angle_alpha   90.00
_cell.angle_beta   90.00
_cell.angle_gamma   90.00
#
_symmetry.space_group_name_H-M   'P 1'
#
loop_
_entity.id
_entity.type
_entity.pdbx_description
1 polymer ?
#
loop_
_entity_poly.entity_id
_entity_poly.type
_entity_poly.pdbx_seq_one_letter_code
_entity_poly.pdbx_strand_id
1 'polypeptide(L)'
;PKDGATYHYETTLDGVTLKYKKGDPELDAPQKLLDLNAARDYGPYANSKGQLITCFLSNLDITGGNSGSPVINGRGELIGIAFDGNWEAMSGDIEFEPNLQRTISVDIRYVLFVVDKVMGAQNILDELTIVNVPQDAKLKNAKAEKPEKVKNAKNKRSKEA
;
A
#
# COMPACT_ATOMS: atom_id res chain seq x y z
N PRO A 1 -7.85 20.30 -9.91
CA PRO A 1 -9.27 19.99 -9.70
C PRO A 1 -10.14 21.18 -10.08
N LYS A 2 -11.28 20.94 -10.68
CA LYS A 2 -12.21 21.99 -11.15
C LYS A 2 -12.81 22.81 -10.01
N ASP A 3 -12.79 22.28 -8.79
CA ASP A 3 -13.32 22.88 -7.56
C ASP A 3 -12.29 23.63 -6.73
N GLY A 4 -11.01 23.67 -7.17
CA GLY A 4 -9.90 24.29 -6.44
C GLY A 4 -9.55 23.59 -5.12
N ALA A 5 -10.10 22.40 -4.84
CA ALA A 5 -9.79 21.65 -3.62
C ALA A 5 -8.41 21.02 -3.67
N THR A 6 -7.75 20.97 -2.52
CA THR A 6 -6.49 20.23 -2.36
C THR A 6 -6.83 18.85 -1.80
N TYR A 7 -6.44 17.81 -2.52
CA TYR A 7 -6.63 16.42 -2.09
C TYR A 7 -5.36 15.90 -1.43
N HIS A 8 -5.53 15.20 -0.31
CA HIS A 8 -4.45 14.47 0.31
C HIS A 8 -4.30 13.10 -0.37
N TYR A 9 -3.05 12.67 -0.56
CA TYR A 9 -2.76 11.36 -1.16
C TYR A 9 -2.86 10.20 -0.16
N GLU A 10 -3.15 10.48 1.10
CA GLU A 10 -3.31 9.51 2.19
C GLU A 10 -4.58 9.80 2.97
N THR A 11 -5.21 8.75 3.49
CA THR A 11 -6.26 8.83 4.51
C THR A 11 -5.77 8.17 5.80
N THR A 12 -6.36 8.58 6.92
CA THR A 12 -5.95 8.09 8.25
C THR A 12 -7.12 7.43 8.96
N LEU A 13 -6.84 6.59 9.97
CA LEU A 13 -7.89 6.02 10.81
C LEU A 13 -8.69 7.09 11.54
N ASP A 14 -8.10 8.21 11.90
CA ASP A 14 -8.84 9.36 12.43
C ASP A 14 -9.93 9.85 11.47
N GLY A 15 -9.59 9.94 10.17
CA GLY A 15 -10.56 10.34 9.15
C GLY A 15 -11.71 9.33 8.99
N VAL A 16 -11.43 8.04 9.19
CA VAL A 16 -12.48 6.99 9.21
C VAL A 16 -13.38 7.14 10.43
N THR A 17 -12.80 7.24 11.63
CA THR A 17 -13.57 7.33 12.87
C THR A 17 -14.33 8.64 13.02
N LEU A 18 -13.86 9.72 12.40
CA LEU A 18 -14.59 10.99 12.36
C LEU A 18 -15.94 10.86 11.63
N LYS A 19 -16.05 9.94 10.68
CA LYS A 19 -17.28 9.66 9.92
C LYS A 19 -18.13 8.57 10.56
N TYR A 20 -17.66 7.95 11.64
CA TYR A 20 -18.35 6.85 12.30
C TYR A 20 -19.80 7.20 12.65
N LYS A 21 -20.69 6.26 12.33
CA LYS A 21 -22.12 6.37 12.66
C LYS A 21 -22.65 4.97 12.95
N LYS A 22 -22.96 4.74 14.23
CA LYS A 22 -23.42 3.44 14.71
C LYS A 22 -24.66 2.96 13.98
N GLY A 23 -24.62 1.73 13.48
CA GLY A 23 -25.71 1.06 12.75
C GLY A 23 -25.89 1.54 11.32
N ASP A 24 -25.03 2.42 10.82
CA ASP A 24 -25.04 2.83 9.42
C ASP A 24 -24.34 1.75 8.56
N PRO A 25 -24.93 1.29 7.45
CA PRO A 25 -24.36 0.21 6.66
C PRO A 25 -22.99 0.54 6.02
N GLU A 26 -22.64 1.81 5.87
CA GLU A 26 -21.39 2.24 5.25
C GLU A 26 -20.40 2.86 6.26
N LEU A 27 -20.90 3.41 7.38
CA LEU A 27 -20.09 4.21 8.30
C LEU A 27 -19.97 3.59 9.70
N ASP A 28 -20.55 2.41 9.93
CA ASP A 28 -20.36 1.68 11.18
C ASP A 28 -18.96 1.02 11.22
N ALA A 29 -18.42 0.87 12.41
CA ALA A 29 -17.12 0.27 12.62
C ALA A 29 -17.09 -0.59 13.91
N PRO A 30 -16.26 -1.65 13.96
CA PRO A 30 -16.11 -2.46 15.15
C PRO A 30 -15.68 -1.62 16.37
N GLN A 31 -16.31 -1.83 17.52
CA GLN A 31 -16.00 -1.08 18.73
C GLN A 31 -14.50 -1.17 19.08
N LYS A 32 -13.89 -2.35 18.93
CA LYS A 32 -12.44 -2.53 19.20
C LYS A 32 -11.56 -1.61 18.34
N LEU A 33 -11.94 -1.37 17.08
CA LEU A 33 -11.23 -0.43 16.20
C LEU A 33 -11.33 1.01 16.72
N LEU A 34 -12.53 1.41 17.18
CA LEU A 34 -12.77 2.73 17.77
C LEU A 34 -11.97 2.93 19.06
N ASP A 35 -11.94 1.92 19.93
CA ASP A 35 -11.21 1.97 21.19
C ASP A 35 -9.70 2.07 20.96
N LEU A 36 -9.14 1.29 20.04
CA LEU A 36 -7.72 1.34 19.66
C LEU A 36 -7.36 2.71 19.07
N ASN A 37 -8.24 3.29 18.23
CA ASN A 37 -8.02 4.64 17.70
C ASN A 37 -8.05 5.71 18.79
N ALA A 38 -9.01 5.64 19.71
CA ALA A 38 -9.12 6.57 20.83
C ALA A 38 -7.90 6.49 21.75
N ALA A 39 -7.38 5.29 22.00
CA ALA A 39 -6.19 5.06 22.79
C ALA A 39 -4.86 5.35 22.06
N ARG A 40 -4.90 5.62 20.73
CA ARG A 40 -3.69 5.73 19.87
C ARG A 40 -2.80 4.48 19.93
N ASP A 41 -3.37 3.34 20.23
CA ASP A 41 -2.63 2.07 20.28
C ASP A 41 -2.51 1.45 18.88
N TYR A 42 -1.67 2.02 18.09
CA TYR A 42 -1.37 1.53 16.72
C TYR A 42 -0.16 0.58 16.68
N GLY A 43 0.51 0.34 17.80
CA GLY A 43 1.73 -0.47 17.84
C GLY A 43 2.80 0.04 16.87
N PRO A 44 3.48 -0.86 16.13
CA PRO A 44 4.53 -0.47 15.18
C PRO A 44 3.99 0.07 13.85
N TYR A 45 2.68 0.16 13.67
CA TYR A 45 2.06 0.47 12.37
C TYR A 45 1.83 1.96 12.14
N ALA A 46 1.99 2.81 13.16
CA ALA A 46 1.90 4.25 13.03
C ALA A 46 3.05 4.83 12.19
N ASN A 47 2.76 5.92 11.48
CA ASN A 47 3.80 6.72 10.83
C ASN A 47 4.58 7.57 11.86
N SER A 48 5.62 8.31 11.40
CA SER A 48 6.44 9.17 12.26
C SER A 48 5.65 10.31 12.94
N LYS A 49 4.45 10.60 12.46
CA LYS A 49 3.53 11.58 13.06
C LYS A 49 2.55 10.96 14.07
N GLY A 50 2.69 9.67 14.36
CA GLY A 50 1.77 8.95 15.25
C GLY A 50 0.38 8.71 14.64
N GLN A 51 0.26 8.67 13.33
CA GLN A 51 -0.98 8.42 12.60
C GLN A 51 -0.97 7.04 11.96
N LEU A 52 -2.10 6.36 11.95
CA LEU A 52 -2.28 5.14 11.18
C LEU A 52 -2.87 5.48 9.82
N ILE A 53 -2.08 5.29 8.76
CA ILE A 53 -2.53 5.48 7.38
C ILE A 53 -3.40 4.30 6.99
N THR A 54 -4.58 4.56 6.45
CA THR A 54 -5.53 3.52 6.02
C THR A 54 -5.46 3.24 4.53
N CYS A 55 -5.43 4.31 3.72
CA CYS A 55 -5.33 4.19 2.27
C CYS A 55 -4.37 5.25 1.72
N PHE A 56 -3.86 4.99 0.52
CA PHE A 56 -3.02 5.94 -0.22
C PHE A 56 -3.35 5.92 -1.72
N LEU A 57 -2.99 7.00 -2.39
CA LEU A 57 -3.09 7.15 -3.85
C LEU A 57 -1.74 6.90 -4.51
N SER A 58 -1.76 6.24 -5.65
CA SER A 58 -0.60 6.07 -6.52
C SER A 58 -0.96 6.36 -7.98
N ASN A 59 0.05 6.57 -8.81
CA ASN A 59 -0.11 6.76 -10.26
C ASN A 59 0.04 5.44 -11.05
N LEU A 60 -0.28 4.33 -10.42
CA LEU A 60 -0.34 3.04 -11.11
C LEU A 60 -1.56 3.02 -12.03
N ASP A 61 -1.41 2.34 -13.15
CA ASP A 61 -2.51 2.06 -14.05
C ASP A 61 -3.21 0.78 -13.59
N ILE A 62 -4.54 0.84 -13.45
CA ILE A 62 -5.38 -0.30 -13.07
C ILE A 62 -6.63 -0.33 -13.93
N THR A 63 -7.18 -1.52 -14.08
CA THR A 63 -8.46 -1.77 -14.76
C THR A 63 -9.33 -2.70 -13.93
N GLY A 64 -10.57 -2.92 -14.36
CA GLY A 64 -11.45 -3.92 -13.76
C GLY A 64 -10.79 -5.29 -13.66
N GLY A 65 -10.87 -5.91 -12.47
CA GLY A 65 -10.18 -7.17 -12.15
C GLY A 65 -8.90 -7.02 -11.32
N ASN A 66 -8.34 -5.82 -11.20
CA ASN A 66 -7.16 -5.57 -10.36
C ASN A 66 -7.48 -5.43 -8.85
N SER A 67 -8.75 -5.42 -8.46
CA SER A 67 -9.15 -5.37 -7.04
C SER A 67 -8.55 -6.55 -6.26
N GLY A 68 -7.83 -6.25 -5.18
CA GLY A 68 -7.08 -7.23 -4.37
C GLY A 68 -5.64 -7.48 -4.85
N SER A 69 -5.19 -6.85 -5.92
CA SER A 69 -3.82 -6.99 -6.41
C SER A 69 -2.80 -6.37 -5.46
N PRO A 70 -1.62 -7.01 -5.28
CA PRO A 70 -0.56 -6.45 -4.45
C PRO A 70 0.08 -5.23 -5.11
N VAL A 71 0.27 -4.18 -4.31
CA VAL A 71 1.09 -3.02 -4.68
C VAL A 71 2.49 -3.23 -4.09
N ILE A 72 3.49 -3.27 -4.97
CA ILE A 72 4.87 -3.64 -4.63
C ILE A 72 5.79 -2.45 -4.94
N ASN A 73 6.69 -2.13 -4.02
CA ASN A 73 7.70 -1.09 -4.23
C ASN A 73 8.89 -1.59 -5.06
N GLY A 74 9.83 -0.68 -5.38
CA GLY A 74 11.01 -1.00 -6.18
C GLY A 74 12.00 -2.00 -5.54
N ARG A 75 11.78 -2.42 -4.29
CA ARG A 75 12.55 -3.45 -3.60
C ARG A 75 11.84 -4.80 -3.55
N GLY A 76 10.66 -4.93 -4.16
CA GLY A 76 9.84 -6.13 -4.12
C GLY A 76 9.03 -6.30 -2.83
N GLU A 77 8.91 -5.26 -2.00
CA GLU A 77 8.16 -5.31 -0.75
C GLU A 77 6.70 -4.95 -1.00
N LEU A 78 5.77 -5.69 -0.40
CA LEU A 78 4.35 -5.38 -0.41
C LEU A 78 4.09 -4.14 0.44
N ILE A 79 3.52 -3.10 -0.18
CA ILE A 79 3.22 -1.82 0.48
C ILE A 79 1.72 -1.53 0.56
N GLY A 80 0.91 -2.24 -0.20
CA GLY A 80 -0.54 -2.05 -0.20
C GLY A 80 -1.28 -3.05 -1.05
N ILE A 81 -2.60 -2.92 -1.05
CA ILE A 81 -3.51 -3.74 -1.85
C ILE A 81 -4.41 -2.78 -2.64
N ALA A 82 -4.32 -2.85 -3.97
CA ALA A 82 -5.16 -2.04 -4.85
C ALA A 82 -6.62 -2.49 -4.77
N PHE A 83 -7.57 -1.55 -4.74
CA PHE A 83 -8.98 -1.91 -4.68
C PHE A 83 -9.89 -1.01 -5.52
N ASP A 84 -9.46 0.19 -5.89
CA ASP A 84 -10.30 1.13 -6.65
C ASP A 84 -9.44 2.14 -7.42
N GLY A 85 -10.08 2.91 -8.29
CA GLY A 85 -9.52 4.08 -8.95
C GLY A 85 -10.24 5.36 -8.53
N ASN A 86 -9.60 6.51 -8.70
CA ASN A 86 -10.31 7.77 -8.58
C ASN A 86 -11.30 7.94 -9.74
N TRP A 87 -12.16 8.95 -9.64
CA TRP A 87 -13.20 9.18 -10.66
C TRP A 87 -12.63 9.34 -12.08
N GLU A 88 -11.48 9.98 -12.21
CA GLU A 88 -10.78 10.18 -13.49
C GLU A 88 -10.23 8.88 -14.08
N ALA A 89 -10.05 7.84 -13.27
CA ALA A 89 -9.57 6.53 -13.74
C ALA A 89 -10.63 5.75 -14.52
N MET A 90 -11.89 6.18 -14.54
CA MET A 90 -12.95 5.51 -15.30
C MET A 90 -12.73 5.50 -16.82
N SER A 91 -11.93 6.42 -17.34
CA SER A 91 -11.53 6.45 -18.75
C SER A 91 -10.26 5.64 -19.06
N GLY A 92 -9.64 5.04 -18.05
CA GLY A 92 -8.33 4.38 -18.16
C GLY A 92 -8.31 3.20 -19.15
N ASP A 93 -9.44 2.51 -19.32
CA ASP A 93 -9.57 1.43 -20.30
C ASP A 93 -9.45 1.90 -21.76
N ILE A 94 -9.61 3.21 -22.00
CA ILE A 94 -9.51 3.83 -23.33
C ILE A 94 -8.16 4.54 -23.45
N GLU A 95 -7.82 5.39 -22.48
CA GLU A 95 -6.60 6.17 -22.45
C GLU A 95 -6.19 6.48 -21.01
N PHE A 96 -4.94 6.12 -20.67
CA PHE A 96 -4.37 6.41 -19.35
C PHE A 96 -3.80 7.83 -19.29
N GLU A 97 -4.37 8.67 -18.41
CA GLU A 97 -3.89 10.03 -18.16
C GLU A 97 -3.11 10.09 -16.84
N PRO A 98 -1.77 10.03 -16.86
CA PRO A 98 -0.93 9.90 -15.68
C PRO A 98 -0.99 11.11 -14.73
N ASN A 99 -1.46 12.27 -15.21
CA ASN A 99 -1.58 13.47 -14.38
C ASN A 99 -2.85 13.47 -13.52
N LEU A 100 -3.90 12.75 -13.94
CA LEU A 100 -5.22 12.77 -13.32
C LEU A 100 -5.60 11.46 -12.67
N GLN A 101 -5.30 10.33 -13.32
CA GLN A 101 -5.73 9.02 -12.85
C GLN A 101 -4.90 8.55 -11.67
N ARG A 102 -5.57 7.98 -10.67
CA ARG A 102 -4.94 7.46 -9.46
C ARG A 102 -5.57 6.14 -9.07
N THR A 103 -4.70 5.20 -8.72
CA THR A 103 -5.08 3.97 -8.03
C THR A 103 -5.24 4.24 -6.55
N ILE A 104 -6.29 3.70 -5.96
CA ILE A 104 -6.55 3.76 -4.52
C ILE A 104 -6.18 2.41 -3.92
N SER A 105 -5.32 2.43 -2.91
CA SER A 105 -4.81 1.22 -2.28
C SER A 105 -4.96 1.28 -0.77
N VAL A 106 -5.29 0.15 -0.15
CA VAL A 106 -5.19 -0.01 1.31
C VAL A 106 -3.72 -0.07 1.68
N ASP A 107 -3.31 0.68 2.70
CA ASP A 107 -1.94 0.64 3.23
C ASP A 107 -1.69 -0.68 3.95
N ILE A 108 -0.58 -1.34 3.66
CA ILE A 108 -0.24 -2.63 4.28
C ILE A 108 -0.11 -2.53 5.80
N ARG A 109 0.28 -1.38 6.34
CA ARG A 109 0.37 -1.15 7.78
C ARG A 109 -1.01 -1.21 8.44
N TYR A 110 -2.05 -0.72 7.75
CA TYR A 110 -3.42 -0.84 8.23
C TYR A 110 -3.90 -2.30 8.21
N VAL A 111 -3.58 -3.04 7.15
CA VAL A 111 -3.89 -4.48 7.07
C VAL A 111 -3.25 -5.23 8.24
N LEU A 112 -1.95 -5.02 8.47
CA LEU A 112 -1.22 -5.66 9.56
C LEU A 112 -1.75 -5.24 10.94
N PHE A 113 -2.10 -3.96 11.12
CA PHE A 113 -2.75 -3.49 12.34
C PHE A 113 -4.08 -4.20 12.62
N VAL A 114 -4.90 -4.38 11.58
CA VAL A 114 -6.18 -5.11 11.74
C VAL A 114 -5.93 -6.57 12.10
N VAL A 115 -5.00 -7.25 11.42
CA VAL A 115 -4.63 -8.64 11.70
C VAL A 115 -4.11 -8.80 13.13
N ASP A 116 -3.21 -7.92 13.56
CA ASP A 116 -2.60 -7.95 14.90
C ASP A 116 -3.58 -7.48 15.98
N LYS A 117 -3.89 -6.19 15.98
CA LYS A 117 -4.56 -5.53 17.11
C LYS A 117 -6.06 -5.76 17.15
N VAL A 118 -6.72 -5.79 16.00
CA VAL A 118 -8.17 -5.97 15.95
C VAL A 118 -8.54 -7.45 16.02
N MET A 119 -7.93 -8.29 15.21
CA MET A 119 -8.24 -9.71 15.11
C MET A 119 -7.45 -10.58 16.10
N GLY A 120 -6.23 -10.18 16.50
CA GLY A 120 -5.35 -10.96 17.34
C GLY A 120 -4.81 -12.22 16.66
N ALA A 121 -4.67 -12.19 15.33
CA ALA A 121 -4.26 -13.33 14.53
C ALA A 121 -2.71 -13.41 14.41
N GLN A 122 -2.05 -13.60 15.54
CA GLN A 122 -0.58 -13.65 15.62
C GLN A 122 0.02 -14.74 14.73
N ASN A 123 -0.65 -15.86 14.56
CA ASN A 123 -0.23 -16.95 13.69
C ASN A 123 0.00 -16.50 12.23
N ILE A 124 -0.77 -15.54 11.74
CA ILE A 124 -0.56 -14.98 10.39
C ILE A 124 0.71 -14.13 10.37
N LEU A 125 0.91 -13.30 11.39
CA LEU A 125 2.07 -12.41 11.47
C LEU A 125 3.39 -13.20 11.60
N ASP A 126 3.36 -14.33 12.30
CA ASP A 126 4.53 -15.20 12.50
C ASP A 126 5.03 -15.84 11.18
N GLU A 127 4.16 -15.94 10.18
CA GLU A 127 4.50 -16.45 8.85
C GLU A 127 5.06 -15.36 7.91
N LEU A 128 4.98 -14.08 8.31
CA LEU A 128 5.36 -12.95 7.46
C LEU A 128 6.77 -12.43 7.78
N THR A 129 7.51 -12.06 6.76
CA THR A 129 8.72 -11.26 6.92
C THR A 129 8.37 -9.78 6.85
N ILE A 130 8.23 -9.14 8.02
CA ILE A 130 7.89 -7.71 8.10
C ILE A 130 9.16 -6.89 7.99
N VAL A 131 9.21 -6.00 6.99
CA VAL A 131 10.33 -5.09 6.75
C VAL A 131 9.98 -3.70 7.27
N ASN A 132 10.63 -3.28 8.36
CA ASN A 132 10.51 -1.93 8.87
C ASN A 132 11.55 -1.04 8.20
N VAL A 133 11.11 -0.19 7.27
CA VAL A 133 11.95 0.90 6.76
C VAL A 133 11.67 2.12 7.64
N PRO A 134 12.66 2.65 8.39
CA PRO A 134 12.49 3.93 9.08
C PRO A 134 12.10 5.00 8.05
N GLN A 135 10.98 5.68 8.26
CA GLN A 135 10.47 6.69 7.32
C GLN A 135 11.43 7.87 7.12
N ASP A 136 12.43 8.03 7.98
CA ASP A 136 13.46 9.07 7.93
C ASP A 136 14.74 8.66 7.19
N ALA A 137 14.79 7.46 6.62
CA ALA A 137 15.85 7.12 5.69
C ALA A 137 15.66 7.97 4.42
N LYS A 138 16.17 9.22 4.44
CA LYS A 138 16.42 9.98 3.22
C LYS A 138 17.05 9.00 2.25
N LEU A 139 16.37 8.75 1.14
CA LEU A 139 16.89 7.99 0.01
C LEU A 139 18.21 8.67 -0.40
N LYS A 140 19.30 8.27 0.25
CA LYS A 140 20.62 8.49 -0.31
C LYS A 140 20.57 7.71 -1.60
N ASN A 141 20.58 8.44 -2.73
CA ASN A 141 20.61 7.90 -4.07
C ASN A 141 21.50 6.67 -4.09
N ALA A 142 20.92 5.49 -4.01
CA ALA A 142 21.59 4.27 -4.34
C ALA A 142 21.95 4.42 -5.82
N LYS A 143 23.22 4.68 -6.12
CA LYS A 143 23.74 4.56 -7.46
C LYS A 143 23.34 3.18 -7.90
N ALA A 144 22.51 3.10 -8.94
CA ALA A 144 22.09 1.85 -9.54
C ALA A 144 23.37 1.05 -9.84
N GLU A 145 23.61 0.00 -9.08
CA GLU A 145 24.63 -0.99 -9.43
C GLU A 145 24.19 -1.59 -10.75
N LYS A 146 25.01 -1.38 -11.78
CA LYS A 146 24.76 -1.95 -13.08
C LYS A 146 24.71 -3.47 -12.92
N PRO A 147 23.71 -4.16 -13.47
CA PRO A 147 23.65 -5.62 -13.38
C PRO A 147 24.93 -6.20 -13.98
N GLU A 148 25.60 -7.03 -13.20
CA GLU A 148 26.81 -7.73 -13.60
C GLU A 148 26.52 -8.57 -14.85
N LYS A 149 27.27 -8.34 -15.92
CA LYS A 149 27.09 -9.06 -17.17
C LYS A 149 27.35 -10.55 -16.92
N VAL A 150 26.30 -11.35 -16.97
CA VAL A 150 26.40 -12.82 -16.99
C VAL A 150 27.30 -13.21 -18.17
N LYS A 151 28.50 -13.67 -17.89
CA LYS A 151 29.40 -14.23 -18.89
C LYS A 151 28.81 -15.52 -19.42
N ASN A 152 28.33 -15.50 -20.66
CA ASN A 152 27.87 -16.68 -21.38
C ASN A 152 29.01 -17.70 -21.41
N ALA A 153 28.87 -18.78 -20.67
CA ALA A 153 29.71 -19.98 -20.81
C ALA A 153 29.46 -20.58 -22.21
N LYS A 154 30.39 -20.36 -23.12
CA LYS A 154 30.39 -21.00 -24.43
C LYS A 154 30.50 -22.51 -24.25
N ASN A 155 29.46 -23.21 -24.62
CA ASN A 155 29.37 -24.65 -24.69
C ASN A 155 30.34 -25.15 -25.77
N LYS A 156 31.52 -25.67 -25.36
CA LYS A 156 32.39 -26.47 -26.20
C LYS A 156 31.75 -27.86 -26.30
N ARG A 157 31.01 -28.13 -27.33
CA ARG A 157 30.84 -29.51 -27.79
C ARG A 157 31.98 -29.82 -28.75
N SER A 158 32.91 -30.61 -28.27
CA SER A 158 33.94 -31.27 -29.01
C SER A 158 33.34 -32.16 -30.09
N LYS A 159 33.93 -32.07 -31.28
CA LYS A 159 33.90 -33.09 -32.32
C LYS A 159 34.71 -34.29 -31.83
N GLU A 160 34.12 -35.46 -31.87
CA GLU A 160 34.82 -36.72 -32.06
C GLU A 160 33.88 -37.75 -32.67
N ALA A 161 34.40 -38.35 -33.77
CA ALA A 161 34.04 -39.53 -34.55
C ALA A 161 32.83 -39.43 -35.48
#